data_75f7bbe59c23d9fede119ee68a2f2695
#
_entry.id   75f7bbe59c23d9fede119ee68a2f2695
#
_cell.length_a   1.000
_cell.length_b   1.000
_cell.length_c   1.000
_cell.angle_alpha   90.00
_cell.angle_beta   90.00
_cell.angle_gamma   90.00
#
_symmetry.space_group_name_H-M   'P 1'
#
loop_
_entity.id
_entity.type
_entity.pdbx_description
1 polymer ?
#
loop_
_entity_poly.entity_id
_entity_poly.type
_entity_poly.pdbx_seq_one_letter_code
_entity_poly.pdbx_strand_id
1 'polypeptide(L)'
;MPPEPQMLGDATDADCGGYATDSADTRSAILGYFLVLFLAVGLGTPIGIAAIPISYYLKDKLHLSPVELAVFVVIAGTPAYFGFLPGFVRDRFRPRLMGDRFYLLVGATVALVAYLYLGVASITYSRLLYATLITGIAYLIIMSGSQALMTGVAQGHFMTGRLSVVSGVATYVPAVISALLGGWLVAHVSAHGTFLIAAGVTAVIAVQSFWRLGAVVAFEQSEVSSETSVDAIARLARYRPIWPAAAIFLLWNFGPGWGTPMFYHLTETVKVSSQVFGTFTALQSLFFIPSAMLYAPLCRRFTLSSLLWWGTLVAILQGPIMFFARSPASALAIAVLYGLFGGLPTAAYVDLIIRSCPKGLEGTGMMLAFTTTYSAATNSANLLGSWIYARAGFTPAVIITTLATALIVPLLWWVPETIASTREGEALDFDSTYSDA
;
A
#
# COMPACT_ATOMS: atom_id res chain seq x y z
N MET A 1 36.53 -37.03 51.91
CA MET A 1 35.34 -37.12 51.05
C MET A 1 34.89 -35.69 50.80
N PRO A 2 35.03 -35.15 49.59
CA PRO A 2 34.45 -33.88 49.20
C PRO A 2 32.97 -34.11 48.83
N PRO A 3 32.08 -33.12 49.03
CA PRO A 3 30.67 -33.27 48.72
C PRO A 3 30.42 -33.22 47.21
N GLU A 4 29.49 -34.01 46.71
CA GLU A 4 28.99 -34.05 45.35
C GLU A 4 28.44 -32.70 44.90
N PRO A 5 28.63 -32.31 43.62
CA PRO A 5 28.00 -31.14 43.06
C PRO A 5 26.51 -31.42 42.85
N GLN A 6 25.67 -30.63 43.51
CA GLN A 6 24.23 -30.55 43.20
C GLN A 6 24.07 -30.18 41.72
N MET A 7 23.39 -31.05 41.01
CA MET A 7 22.91 -30.77 39.64
C MET A 7 21.98 -29.56 39.73
N LEU A 8 22.42 -28.48 39.11
CA LEU A 8 21.58 -27.34 38.72
C LEU A 8 20.54 -27.90 37.75
N GLY A 9 19.32 -28.01 38.26
CA GLY A 9 18.17 -28.41 37.48
C GLY A 9 17.92 -27.45 36.31
N ASP A 10 17.53 -28.03 35.21
CA ASP A 10 17.08 -27.43 33.95
C ASP A 10 16.21 -26.18 34.17
N ALA A 11 16.84 -25.02 34.01
CA ALA A 11 16.19 -23.73 33.81
C ALA A 11 16.44 -23.25 32.41
N THR A 12 16.15 -24.08 31.40
CA THR A 12 16.35 -23.75 29.99
C THR A 12 15.22 -24.22 29.10
N ASP A 13 13.94 -24.10 29.53
CA ASP A 13 12.83 -24.34 28.61
C ASP A 13 11.59 -23.47 28.86
N ALA A 14 11.73 -22.35 29.55
CA ALA A 14 10.56 -21.55 29.95
C ALA A 14 10.47 -20.18 29.26
N ASP A 15 11.31 -19.84 28.28
CA ASP A 15 11.21 -18.50 27.66
C ASP A 15 11.42 -18.44 26.13
N CYS A 16 11.42 -19.55 25.44
CA CYS A 16 11.02 -19.58 24.05
C CYS A 16 9.49 -19.64 24.03
N GLY A 17 8.83 -18.49 24.18
CA GLY A 17 7.39 -18.33 24.02
C GLY A 17 7.01 -18.81 22.62
N GLY A 18 6.79 -20.12 22.50
CA GLY A 18 6.46 -20.83 21.29
C GLY A 18 5.17 -20.24 20.72
N TYR A 19 5.30 -19.40 19.71
CA TYR A 19 4.25 -19.32 18.74
C TYR A 19 4.24 -20.69 18.04
N ALA A 20 3.45 -21.59 18.62
CA ALA A 20 3.16 -22.90 18.06
C ALA A 20 2.86 -22.71 16.57
N THR A 21 3.36 -23.59 15.74
CA THR A 21 3.07 -23.64 14.31
C THR A 21 1.57 -23.44 14.12
N ASP A 22 1.17 -22.24 13.71
CA ASP A 22 -0.23 -21.89 13.52
C ASP A 22 -0.90 -22.94 12.65
N SER A 23 -2.08 -23.38 13.06
CA SER A 23 -2.87 -24.29 12.26
C SER A 23 -3.16 -23.67 10.87
N ALA A 24 -3.33 -24.49 9.85
CA ALA A 24 -3.67 -24.00 8.50
C ALA A 24 -4.95 -23.15 8.54
N ASP A 25 -5.88 -23.47 9.44
CA ASP A 25 -7.14 -22.73 9.64
C ASP A 25 -6.91 -21.34 10.20
N THR A 26 -6.01 -21.19 11.19
CA THR A 26 -5.65 -19.87 11.75
C THR A 26 -5.01 -18.99 10.70
N ARG A 27 -4.10 -19.53 9.89
CA ARG A 27 -3.44 -18.78 8.81
C ARG A 27 -4.42 -18.34 7.73
N SER A 28 -5.35 -19.21 7.33
CA SER A 28 -6.38 -18.86 6.36
C SER A 28 -7.33 -17.77 6.88
N ALA A 29 -7.69 -17.83 8.17
CA ALA A 29 -8.52 -16.82 8.83
C ALA A 29 -7.82 -15.45 8.87
N ILE A 30 -6.51 -15.40 9.17
CA ILE A 30 -5.71 -14.16 9.14
C ILE A 30 -5.71 -13.56 7.72
N LEU A 31 -5.42 -14.37 6.70
CA LEU A 31 -5.40 -13.90 5.31
C LEU A 31 -6.78 -13.38 4.89
N GLY A 32 -7.86 -14.10 5.23
CA GLY A 32 -9.24 -13.69 4.95
C GLY A 32 -9.62 -12.38 5.64
N TYR A 33 -9.21 -12.20 6.91
CA TYR A 33 -9.44 -10.97 7.66
C TYR A 33 -8.83 -9.75 6.96
N PHE A 34 -7.53 -9.82 6.61
CA PHE A 34 -6.84 -8.72 5.95
C PHE A 34 -7.29 -8.51 4.51
N LEU A 35 -7.66 -9.58 3.79
CA LEU A 35 -8.20 -9.45 2.45
C LEU A 35 -9.50 -8.65 2.46
N VAL A 36 -10.47 -8.99 3.31
CA VAL A 36 -11.75 -8.27 3.43
C VAL A 36 -11.52 -6.84 3.87
N LEU A 37 -10.63 -6.62 4.87
CA LEU A 37 -10.29 -5.28 5.36
C LEU A 37 -9.74 -4.39 4.23
N PHE A 38 -8.71 -4.84 3.55
CA PHE A 38 -8.06 -4.04 2.51
C PHE A 38 -8.90 -3.88 1.25
N LEU A 39 -9.72 -4.86 0.89
CA LEU A 39 -10.72 -4.69 -0.19
C LEU A 39 -11.71 -3.59 0.16
N ALA A 40 -12.26 -3.59 1.38
CA ALA A 40 -13.19 -2.56 1.83
C ALA A 40 -12.50 -1.18 1.90
N VAL A 41 -11.26 -1.13 2.40
CA VAL A 41 -10.45 0.10 2.43
C VAL A 41 -10.21 0.61 1.01
N GLY A 42 -9.77 -0.23 0.08
CA GLY A 42 -9.50 0.17 -1.30
C GLY A 42 -10.72 0.67 -2.07
N LEU A 43 -11.88 0.03 -1.85
CA LEU A 43 -13.14 0.46 -2.49
C LEU A 43 -13.72 1.72 -1.88
N GLY A 44 -13.63 1.90 -0.57
CA GLY A 44 -14.28 2.99 0.16
C GLY A 44 -13.50 4.31 0.14
N THR A 45 -12.21 4.32 -0.23
CA THR A 45 -11.42 5.57 -0.30
C THR A 45 -12.04 6.57 -1.29
N PRO A 46 -11.79 7.90 -1.15
CA PRO A 46 -12.21 8.88 -2.15
C PRO A 46 -11.72 8.61 -3.57
N ILE A 47 -10.59 7.91 -3.72
CA ILE A 47 -10.04 7.46 -5.00
C ILE A 47 -10.52 6.05 -5.40
N GLY A 48 -11.42 5.45 -4.60
CA GLY A 48 -12.06 4.17 -4.88
C GLY A 48 -13.34 4.33 -5.72
N ILE A 49 -14.42 3.70 -5.28
CA ILE A 49 -15.68 3.61 -6.03
C ILE A 49 -16.31 4.99 -6.32
N ALA A 50 -16.06 6.00 -5.48
CA ALA A 50 -16.58 7.35 -5.64
C ALA A 50 -15.75 8.23 -6.60
N ALA A 51 -14.53 7.83 -6.98
CA ALA A 51 -13.59 8.67 -7.74
C ALA A 51 -14.14 9.12 -9.09
N ILE A 52 -14.64 8.18 -9.91
CA ILE A 52 -15.20 8.46 -11.22
C ILE A 52 -16.49 9.30 -11.09
N PRO A 53 -17.48 8.92 -10.25
CA PRO A 53 -18.66 9.73 -10.00
C PRO A 53 -18.37 11.16 -9.52
N ILE A 54 -17.39 11.36 -8.62
CA ILE A 54 -16.97 12.70 -8.19
C ILE A 54 -16.46 13.52 -9.39
N SER A 55 -15.61 12.95 -10.22
CA SER A 55 -15.05 13.63 -11.39
C SER A 55 -16.12 14.04 -12.39
N TYR A 56 -17.08 13.16 -12.68
CA TYR A 56 -18.21 13.47 -13.55
C TYR A 56 -19.16 14.50 -12.92
N TYR A 57 -19.41 14.43 -11.62
CA TYR A 57 -20.24 15.42 -10.94
C TYR A 57 -19.61 16.81 -11.00
N LEU A 58 -18.31 16.93 -10.75
CA LEU A 58 -17.57 18.19 -10.86
C LEU A 58 -17.63 18.76 -12.28
N LYS A 59 -17.43 17.91 -13.29
CA LYS A 59 -17.46 18.32 -14.70
C LYS A 59 -18.86 18.66 -15.20
N ASP A 60 -19.83 17.75 -15.04
CA ASP A 60 -21.11 17.79 -15.74
C ASP A 60 -22.19 18.57 -14.95
N LYS A 61 -22.10 18.61 -13.61
CA LYS A 61 -23.08 19.30 -12.75
C LYS A 61 -22.57 20.65 -12.23
N LEU A 62 -21.28 20.72 -11.89
CA LEU A 62 -20.67 21.98 -11.42
C LEU A 62 -19.95 22.73 -12.54
N HIS A 63 -19.88 22.16 -13.75
CA HIS A 63 -19.29 22.75 -14.97
C HIS A 63 -17.85 23.26 -14.77
N LEU A 64 -17.05 22.53 -13.98
CA LEU A 64 -15.65 22.91 -13.74
C LEU A 64 -14.81 22.70 -15.01
N SER A 65 -13.92 23.65 -15.22
CA SER A 65 -12.85 23.51 -16.23
C SER A 65 -11.87 22.40 -15.84
N PRO A 66 -11.09 21.84 -16.80
CA PRO A 66 -10.08 20.83 -16.50
C PRO A 66 -9.06 21.25 -15.44
N VAL A 67 -8.72 22.54 -15.41
CA VAL A 67 -7.76 23.10 -14.43
C VAL A 67 -8.38 23.12 -13.04
N GLU A 68 -9.62 23.57 -12.91
CA GLU A 68 -10.31 23.62 -11.62
C GLU A 68 -10.53 22.19 -11.05
N LEU A 69 -10.83 21.22 -11.92
CA LEU A 69 -10.93 19.83 -11.53
C LEU A 69 -9.56 19.30 -11.03
N ALA A 70 -8.48 19.62 -11.75
CA ALA A 70 -7.12 19.24 -11.34
C ALA A 70 -6.76 19.87 -9.99
N VAL A 71 -7.09 21.14 -9.75
CA VAL A 71 -6.90 21.83 -8.48
C VAL A 71 -7.68 21.14 -7.36
N PHE A 72 -8.94 20.75 -7.61
CA PHE A 72 -9.74 19.98 -6.66
C PHE A 72 -9.02 18.68 -6.26
N VAL A 73 -8.54 17.89 -7.22
CA VAL A 73 -7.86 16.61 -6.98
C VAL A 73 -6.57 16.81 -6.17
N VAL A 74 -5.78 17.84 -6.50
CA VAL A 74 -4.53 18.16 -5.78
C VAL A 74 -4.82 18.53 -4.33
N ILE A 75 -5.80 19.41 -4.10
CA ILE A 75 -6.17 19.83 -2.73
C ILE A 75 -6.71 18.62 -1.96
N ALA A 76 -7.63 17.85 -2.55
CA ALA A 76 -8.21 16.66 -1.93
C ALA A 76 -7.15 15.57 -1.60
N GLY A 77 -6.09 15.48 -2.39
CA GLY A 77 -4.98 14.53 -2.21
C GLY A 77 -3.91 14.99 -1.21
N THR A 78 -3.92 16.26 -0.80
CA THR A 78 -2.87 16.84 0.08
C THR A 78 -2.63 16.04 1.39
N PRO A 79 -3.65 15.48 2.07
CA PRO A 79 -3.41 14.72 3.30
C PRO A 79 -2.46 13.52 3.13
N ALA A 80 -2.40 12.92 1.94
CA ALA A 80 -1.58 11.73 1.70
C ALA A 80 -0.06 11.97 1.85
N TYR A 81 0.41 13.20 1.65
CA TYR A 81 1.82 13.55 1.88
C TYR A 81 2.22 13.49 3.36
N PHE A 82 1.25 13.64 4.25
CA PHE A 82 1.43 13.58 5.69
C PHE A 82 0.96 12.23 6.27
N GLY A 83 0.88 11.19 5.43
CA GLY A 83 0.39 9.88 5.79
C GLY A 83 1.09 9.24 6.99
N PHE A 84 2.37 9.56 7.24
CA PHE A 84 3.12 9.07 8.39
C PHE A 84 2.60 9.59 9.75
N LEU A 85 1.94 10.77 9.77
CA LEU A 85 1.44 11.36 11.03
C LEU A 85 0.38 10.49 11.73
N PRO A 86 -0.68 10.00 11.06
CA PRO A 86 -1.61 9.07 11.68
C PRO A 86 -0.93 7.79 12.20
N GLY A 87 0.09 7.29 11.49
CA GLY A 87 0.90 6.16 11.95
C GLY A 87 1.61 6.46 13.25
N PHE A 88 2.25 7.62 13.34
CA PHE A 88 2.92 8.07 14.55
C PHE A 88 1.95 8.25 15.74
N VAL A 89 0.78 8.85 15.51
CA VAL A 89 -0.26 8.98 16.55
C VAL A 89 -0.71 7.60 17.03
N ARG A 90 -0.91 6.65 16.10
CA ARG A 90 -1.30 5.28 16.43
C ARG A 90 -0.24 4.57 17.28
N ASP A 91 1.05 4.70 16.95
CA ASP A 91 2.12 4.01 17.68
C ASP A 91 2.26 4.55 19.12
N ARG A 92 1.86 5.80 19.35
CA ARG A 92 1.92 6.45 20.68
C ARG A 92 0.65 6.29 21.52
N PHE A 93 -0.49 6.19 20.86
CA PHE A 93 -1.78 6.11 21.53
C PHE A 93 -2.52 4.87 21.06
N ARG A 94 -2.40 3.80 21.82
CA ARG A 94 -3.10 2.53 21.57
C ARG A 94 -4.08 2.26 22.72
N PRO A 95 -5.41 2.50 22.54
CA PRO A 95 -6.39 2.26 23.58
C PRO A 95 -6.42 0.80 24.02
N ARG A 96 -6.29 0.53 25.33
CA ARG A 96 -6.20 -0.82 25.91
C ARG A 96 -7.36 -1.76 25.53
N LEU A 97 -8.57 -1.21 25.29
CA LEU A 97 -9.76 -2.00 25.00
C LEU A 97 -9.87 -2.46 23.55
N MET A 98 -9.35 -1.69 22.60
CA MET A 98 -9.57 -1.91 21.17
C MET A 98 -8.27 -1.99 20.36
N GLY A 99 -7.13 -1.59 20.94
CA GLY A 99 -5.85 -1.60 20.22
C GLY A 99 -5.92 -0.82 18.89
N ASP A 100 -5.43 -1.44 17.83
CA ASP A 100 -5.41 -0.86 16.49
C ASP A 100 -6.78 -0.74 15.84
N ARG A 101 -7.73 -1.59 16.25
CA ARG A 101 -9.12 -1.54 15.78
C ARG A 101 -9.83 -0.24 16.16
N PHE A 102 -9.35 0.47 17.20
CA PHE A 102 -9.83 1.82 17.53
C PHE A 102 -9.68 2.77 16.33
N TYR A 103 -8.52 2.73 15.65
CA TYR A 103 -8.26 3.56 14.47
C TYR A 103 -9.13 3.19 13.28
N LEU A 104 -9.40 1.89 13.10
CA LEU A 104 -10.35 1.41 12.09
C LEU A 104 -11.75 1.95 12.37
N LEU A 105 -12.22 1.84 13.62
CA LEU A 105 -13.57 2.28 14.01
C LEU A 105 -13.72 3.80 13.90
N VAL A 106 -12.77 4.56 14.46
CA VAL A 106 -12.82 6.04 14.43
C VAL A 106 -12.76 6.56 13.00
N GLY A 107 -11.80 6.10 12.22
CA GLY A 107 -11.68 6.50 10.83
C GLY A 107 -12.90 6.11 10.00
N ALA A 108 -13.39 4.86 10.15
CA ALA A 108 -14.58 4.41 9.43
C ALA A 108 -15.83 5.21 9.83
N THR A 109 -15.98 5.54 11.11
CA THR A 109 -17.13 6.36 11.58
C THR A 109 -17.09 7.76 10.99
N VAL A 110 -15.92 8.42 10.99
CA VAL A 110 -15.75 9.76 10.40
C VAL A 110 -16.03 9.73 8.90
N ALA A 111 -15.46 8.76 8.16
CA ALA A 111 -15.69 8.62 6.73
C ALA A 111 -17.16 8.28 6.42
N LEU A 112 -17.78 7.39 7.20
CA LEU A 112 -19.20 7.03 7.08
C LEU A 112 -20.09 8.27 7.22
N VAL A 113 -19.87 9.08 8.27
CA VAL A 113 -20.65 10.32 8.50
C VAL A 113 -20.46 11.30 7.34
N ALA A 114 -19.23 11.46 6.83
CA ALA A 114 -18.95 12.34 5.70
C ALA A 114 -19.65 11.87 4.41
N TYR A 115 -19.66 10.57 4.12
CA TYR A 115 -20.40 10.02 2.97
C TYR A 115 -21.91 10.10 3.14
N LEU A 116 -22.44 9.80 4.33
CA LEU A 116 -23.87 9.97 4.62
C LEU A 116 -24.31 11.43 4.47
N TYR A 117 -23.48 12.38 4.93
CA TYR A 117 -23.72 13.81 4.74
C TYR A 117 -23.84 14.16 3.24
N LEU A 118 -22.92 13.68 2.38
CA LEU A 118 -23.00 13.87 0.93
C LEU A 118 -24.18 13.11 0.30
N GLY A 119 -24.63 12.04 0.92
CA GLY A 119 -25.78 11.26 0.48
C GLY A 119 -27.12 12.00 0.68
N VAL A 120 -27.17 12.99 1.59
CA VAL A 120 -28.40 13.70 1.95
C VAL A 120 -28.36 15.20 1.62
N ALA A 121 -27.20 15.86 1.85
CA ALA A 121 -27.06 17.29 1.67
C ALA A 121 -26.91 17.67 0.18
N SER A 122 -27.34 18.91 -0.16
CA SER A 122 -27.07 19.46 -1.50
C SER A 122 -25.57 19.55 -1.76
N ILE A 123 -25.13 18.95 -2.87
CA ILE A 123 -23.72 18.86 -3.22
C ILE A 123 -23.27 20.16 -3.90
N THR A 124 -22.40 20.92 -3.22
CA THR A 124 -21.73 22.11 -3.77
C THR A 124 -20.23 21.81 -3.85
N TYR A 125 -19.46 22.60 -4.61
CA TYR A 125 -18.00 22.46 -4.70
C TYR A 125 -17.33 22.40 -3.32
N SER A 126 -17.61 23.38 -2.45
CA SER A 126 -16.98 23.45 -1.13
C SER A 126 -17.36 22.28 -0.22
N ARG A 127 -18.65 21.88 -0.22
CA ARG A 127 -19.11 20.74 0.58
C ARG A 127 -18.47 19.44 0.10
N LEU A 128 -18.39 19.25 -1.21
CA LEU A 128 -17.73 18.07 -1.80
C LEU A 128 -16.24 18.06 -1.47
N LEU A 129 -15.56 19.20 -1.60
CA LEU A 129 -14.14 19.32 -1.27
C LEU A 129 -13.86 19.02 0.20
N TYR A 130 -14.58 19.65 1.12
CA TYR A 130 -14.40 19.40 2.56
C TYR A 130 -14.72 17.95 2.95
N ALA A 131 -15.81 17.39 2.43
CA ALA A 131 -16.14 16.01 2.71
C ALA A 131 -15.10 15.04 2.14
N THR A 132 -14.54 15.30 0.95
CA THR A 132 -13.46 14.49 0.36
C THR A 132 -12.17 14.61 1.18
N LEU A 133 -11.81 15.80 1.66
CA LEU A 133 -10.67 16.01 2.56
C LEU A 133 -10.86 15.25 3.87
N ILE A 134 -12.03 15.40 4.52
CA ILE A 134 -12.35 14.71 5.79
C ILE A 134 -12.28 13.19 5.57
N THR A 135 -12.88 12.69 4.50
CA THR A 135 -12.82 11.27 4.15
C THR A 135 -11.40 10.81 3.87
N GLY A 136 -10.60 11.62 3.15
CA GLY A 136 -9.19 11.33 2.88
C GLY A 136 -8.38 11.19 4.18
N ILE A 137 -8.53 12.14 5.12
CA ILE A 137 -7.89 12.06 6.44
C ILE A 137 -8.38 10.83 7.22
N ALA A 138 -9.69 10.57 7.21
CA ALA A 138 -10.27 9.40 7.87
C ALA A 138 -9.69 8.09 7.32
N TYR A 139 -9.51 7.99 6.01
CA TYR A 139 -8.88 6.81 5.40
C TYR A 139 -7.39 6.69 5.69
N LEU A 140 -6.66 7.78 5.88
CA LEU A 140 -5.28 7.72 6.38
C LEU A 140 -5.22 7.17 7.81
N ILE A 141 -6.19 7.52 8.66
CA ILE A 141 -6.31 6.94 10.02
C ILE A 141 -6.62 5.44 9.93
N ILE A 142 -7.56 5.01 9.08
CA ILE A 142 -7.85 3.59 8.83
C ILE A 142 -6.60 2.87 8.31
N MET A 143 -5.91 3.45 7.34
CA MET A 143 -4.69 2.88 6.76
C MET A 143 -3.59 2.72 7.82
N SER A 144 -3.40 3.70 8.71
CA SER A 144 -2.39 3.59 9.77
C SER A 144 -2.67 2.41 10.71
N GLY A 145 -3.92 2.24 11.14
CA GLY A 145 -4.34 1.11 11.99
C GLY A 145 -4.24 -0.24 11.25
N SER A 146 -4.74 -0.31 10.01
CA SER A 146 -4.76 -1.54 9.23
C SER A 146 -3.36 -2.01 8.82
N GLN A 147 -2.48 -1.09 8.39
CA GLN A 147 -1.12 -1.41 7.97
C GLN A 147 -0.25 -1.82 9.19
N ALA A 148 -0.39 -1.11 10.31
CA ALA A 148 0.34 -1.45 11.51
C ALA A 148 -0.10 -2.82 12.07
N LEU A 149 -1.42 -3.07 12.09
CA LEU A 149 -1.98 -4.35 12.51
C LEU A 149 -1.49 -5.48 11.60
N MET A 150 -1.51 -5.25 10.27
CA MET A 150 -0.97 -6.22 9.32
C MET A 150 0.51 -6.50 9.55
N THR A 151 1.31 -5.45 9.71
CA THR A 151 2.76 -5.57 9.89
C THR A 151 3.09 -6.37 11.15
N GLY A 152 2.46 -6.05 12.27
CA GLY A 152 2.69 -6.77 13.52
C GLY A 152 2.23 -8.22 13.49
N VAL A 153 1.04 -8.50 12.96
CA VAL A 153 0.55 -9.87 12.77
C VAL A 153 1.45 -10.64 11.80
N ALA A 154 1.91 -9.99 10.71
CA ALA A 154 2.80 -10.60 9.73
C ALA A 154 4.14 -11.02 10.34
N GLN A 155 4.74 -10.14 11.15
CA GLN A 155 5.99 -10.42 11.86
C GLN A 155 5.80 -11.48 12.95
N GLY A 156 4.73 -11.38 13.77
CA GLY A 156 4.46 -12.30 14.87
C GLY A 156 4.13 -13.74 14.42
N HIS A 157 3.47 -13.90 13.28
CA HIS A 157 3.10 -15.22 12.71
C HIS A 157 4.01 -15.68 11.57
N PHE A 158 5.13 -14.98 11.31
CA PHE A 158 6.09 -15.28 10.22
C PHE A 158 5.42 -15.41 8.84
N MET A 159 4.47 -14.51 8.53
CA MET A 159 3.64 -14.51 7.32
C MET A 159 3.84 -13.27 6.44
N THR A 160 5.00 -12.62 6.54
CA THR A 160 5.27 -11.32 5.89
C THR A 160 5.09 -11.37 4.38
N GLY A 161 5.60 -12.41 3.73
CA GLY A 161 5.46 -12.60 2.28
C GLY A 161 4.02 -12.84 1.83
N ARG A 162 3.23 -13.62 2.59
CA ARG A 162 1.82 -13.85 2.24
C ARG A 162 0.96 -12.61 2.45
N LEU A 163 1.20 -11.87 3.52
CA LEU A 163 0.46 -10.64 3.78
C LEU A 163 0.87 -9.52 2.81
N SER A 164 2.10 -9.51 2.30
CA SER A 164 2.48 -8.62 1.20
C SER A 164 1.69 -8.90 -0.08
N VAL A 165 1.44 -10.18 -0.40
CA VAL A 165 0.56 -10.57 -1.52
C VAL A 165 -0.87 -10.11 -1.30
N VAL A 166 -1.42 -10.30 -0.09
CA VAL A 166 -2.77 -9.82 0.26
C VAL A 166 -2.87 -8.31 0.08
N SER A 167 -1.87 -7.54 0.54
CA SER A 167 -1.79 -6.09 0.33
C SER A 167 -1.77 -5.73 -1.16
N GLY A 168 -1.00 -6.45 -1.98
CA GLY A 168 -0.96 -6.26 -3.43
C GLY A 168 -2.30 -6.53 -4.11
N VAL A 169 -2.89 -7.69 -3.86
CA VAL A 169 -4.22 -8.06 -4.41
C VAL A 169 -5.27 -7.04 -4.00
N ALA A 170 -5.26 -6.65 -2.73
CA ALA A 170 -6.19 -5.68 -2.17
C ALA A 170 -5.97 -4.23 -2.65
N THR A 171 -4.89 -3.95 -3.33
CA THR A 171 -4.67 -2.67 -4.02
C THR A 171 -5.27 -2.68 -5.42
N TYR A 172 -5.06 -3.74 -6.18
CA TYR A 172 -5.44 -3.79 -7.60
C TYR A 172 -6.86 -4.30 -7.85
N VAL A 173 -7.38 -5.21 -7.04
CA VAL A 173 -8.78 -5.67 -7.18
C VAL A 173 -9.78 -4.52 -6.99
N PRO A 174 -9.69 -3.71 -5.92
CA PRO A 174 -10.54 -2.52 -5.80
C PRO A 174 -10.38 -1.54 -6.95
N ALA A 175 -9.17 -1.35 -7.49
CA ALA A 175 -8.95 -0.46 -8.61
C ALA A 175 -9.74 -0.91 -9.86
N VAL A 176 -9.68 -2.21 -10.19
CA VAL A 176 -10.46 -2.78 -11.31
C VAL A 176 -11.97 -2.65 -11.05
N ILE A 177 -12.42 -3.03 -9.86
CA ILE A 177 -13.83 -2.95 -9.47
C ILE A 177 -14.32 -1.50 -9.52
N SER A 178 -13.55 -0.56 -8.96
CA SER A 178 -13.88 0.87 -8.95
C SER A 178 -13.95 1.47 -10.35
N ALA A 179 -13.07 1.05 -11.26
CA ALA A 179 -13.10 1.50 -12.65
C ALA A 179 -14.38 1.01 -13.38
N LEU A 180 -14.74 -0.27 -13.21
CA LEU A 180 -15.91 -0.85 -13.83
C LEU A 180 -17.21 -0.31 -13.22
N LEU A 181 -17.33 -0.37 -11.89
CA LEU A 181 -18.51 0.10 -11.18
C LEU A 181 -18.67 1.61 -11.22
N GLY A 182 -17.58 2.37 -11.18
CA GLY A 182 -17.64 3.83 -11.20
C GLY A 182 -18.29 4.37 -12.46
N GLY A 183 -17.96 3.82 -13.63
CA GLY A 183 -18.63 4.17 -14.90
C GLY A 183 -20.12 3.77 -14.91
N TRP A 184 -20.44 2.59 -14.39
CA TRP A 184 -21.83 2.12 -14.29
C TRP A 184 -22.64 3.00 -13.31
N LEU A 185 -22.07 3.37 -12.17
CA LEU A 185 -22.71 4.23 -11.18
C LEU A 185 -23.08 5.61 -11.76
N VAL A 186 -22.17 6.22 -12.53
CA VAL A 186 -22.43 7.50 -13.19
C VAL A 186 -23.65 7.43 -14.11
N ALA A 187 -23.82 6.32 -14.82
CA ALA A 187 -24.89 6.14 -15.78
C ALA A 187 -26.25 5.79 -15.16
N HIS A 188 -26.26 5.10 -14.00
CA HIS A 188 -27.47 4.48 -13.47
C HIS A 188 -27.87 4.95 -12.06
N VAL A 189 -26.95 5.59 -11.32
CA VAL A 189 -27.16 5.97 -9.93
C VAL A 189 -26.94 7.47 -9.76
N SER A 190 -27.78 8.12 -8.95
CA SER A 190 -27.59 9.53 -8.62
C SER A 190 -26.30 9.74 -7.83
N ALA A 191 -25.74 10.96 -7.83
CA ALA A 191 -24.56 11.30 -7.03
C ALA A 191 -24.78 11.00 -5.54
N HIS A 192 -25.97 11.32 -5.01
CA HIS A 192 -26.35 10.98 -3.64
C HIS A 192 -26.34 9.47 -3.39
N GLY A 193 -26.91 8.67 -4.30
CA GLY A 193 -26.90 7.22 -4.23
C GLY A 193 -25.49 6.64 -4.23
N THR A 194 -24.58 7.21 -5.03
CA THR A 194 -23.17 6.79 -5.06
C THR A 194 -22.49 6.99 -3.71
N PHE A 195 -22.72 8.12 -3.05
CA PHE A 195 -22.15 8.36 -1.72
C PHE A 195 -22.76 7.45 -0.65
N LEU A 196 -24.03 7.09 -0.76
CA LEU A 196 -24.65 6.09 0.12
C LEU A 196 -24.06 4.70 -0.08
N ILE A 197 -23.72 4.31 -1.31
CA ILE A 197 -22.99 3.05 -1.58
C ILE A 197 -21.58 3.10 -0.97
N ALA A 198 -20.86 4.21 -1.13
CA ALA A 198 -19.54 4.39 -0.51
C ALA A 198 -19.63 4.36 1.04
N ALA A 199 -20.69 4.93 1.61
CA ALA A 199 -21.00 4.81 3.03
C ALA A 199 -21.21 3.34 3.46
N GLY A 200 -21.96 2.55 2.67
CA GLY A 200 -22.14 1.12 2.90
C GLY A 200 -20.84 0.33 2.89
N VAL A 201 -19.96 0.58 1.92
CA VAL A 201 -18.63 -0.03 1.87
C VAL A 201 -17.78 0.36 3.12
N THR A 202 -17.83 1.63 3.51
CA THR A 202 -17.12 2.12 4.70
C THR A 202 -17.68 1.49 5.99
N ALA A 203 -18.99 1.24 6.06
CA ALA A 203 -19.62 0.56 7.18
C ALA A 203 -19.08 -0.87 7.38
N VAL A 204 -18.66 -1.56 6.31
CA VAL A 204 -18.00 -2.87 6.43
C VAL A 204 -16.73 -2.77 7.27
N ILE A 205 -15.92 -1.72 7.11
CA ILE A 205 -14.70 -1.50 7.92
C ILE A 205 -15.07 -1.29 9.39
N ALA A 206 -16.12 -0.49 9.66
CA ALA A 206 -16.60 -0.28 11.03
C ALA A 206 -17.09 -1.59 11.68
N VAL A 207 -17.85 -2.41 10.95
CA VAL A 207 -18.29 -3.73 11.43
C VAL A 207 -17.10 -4.65 11.67
N GLN A 208 -16.12 -4.67 10.76
CA GLN A 208 -14.94 -5.51 10.89
C GLN A 208 -14.05 -5.13 12.09
N SER A 209 -14.08 -3.86 12.54
CA SER A 209 -13.37 -3.44 13.75
C SER A 209 -13.86 -4.16 15.02
N PHE A 210 -15.06 -4.74 15.01
CA PHE A 210 -15.60 -5.57 16.10
C PHE A 210 -15.29 -7.06 15.94
N TRP A 211 -14.79 -7.49 14.79
CA TRP A 211 -14.43 -8.90 14.58
C TRP A 211 -13.14 -9.23 15.35
N ARG A 212 -13.30 -10.02 16.41
CA ARG A 212 -12.21 -10.45 17.29
C ARG A 212 -11.63 -11.78 16.83
N LEU A 213 -10.71 -11.75 15.90
CA LEU A 213 -9.91 -12.93 15.55
C LEU A 213 -8.81 -13.11 16.61
N GLY A 214 -8.76 -14.26 17.30
CA GLY A 214 -7.86 -14.50 18.44
C GLY A 214 -6.39 -14.18 18.15
N ALA A 215 -5.87 -14.62 17.00
CA ALA A 215 -4.52 -14.35 16.54
C ALA A 215 -4.20 -12.85 16.34
N VAL A 216 -5.19 -12.05 15.93
CA VAL A 216 -5.06 -10.60 15.74
C VAL A 216 -5.14 -9.89 17.10
N VAL A 217 -6.04 -10.35 17.99
CA VAL A 217 -6.22 -9.76 19.33
C VAL A 217 -4.99 -9.97 20.21
N ALA A 218 -4.34 -11.11 20.11
CA ALA A 218 -3.12 -11.39 20.86
C ALA A 218 -2.00 -10.39 20.56
N PHE A 219 -1.87 -9.98 19.31
CA PHE A 219 -0.90 -8.96 18.90
C PHE A 219 -1.26 -7.55 19.43
N GLU A 220 -2.55 -7.20 19.49
CA GLU A 220 -3.01 -5.89 19.97
C GLU A 220 -2.70 -5.65 21.46
N GLN A 221 -2.49 -6.70 22.24
CA GLN A 221 -2.17 -6.63 23.67
C GLN A 221 -0.68 -6.41 23.96
N SER A 222 0.19 -6.42 22.93
CA SER A 222 1.61 -6.09 23.11
C SER A 222 1.78 -4.66 23.63
N GLU A 223 2.70 -4.49 24.57
CA GLU A 223 2.88 -3.22 25.30
C GLU A 223 3.20 -2.06 24.37
N VAL A 224 2.53 -0.93 24.61
CA VAL A 224 2.90 0.36 24.02
C VAL A 224 4.23 0.79 24.66
N SER A 225 5.23 1.07 23.85
CA SER A 225 6.50 1.61 24.33
C SER A 225 6.28 2.87 25.18
N SER A 226 6.86 2.91 26.38
CA SER A 226 6.87 4.08 27.26
C SER A 226 7.82 5.19 26.82
N GLU A 227 8.47 5.01 25.68
CA GLU A 227 9.44 5.91 25.06
C GLU A 227 8.85 7.29 24.75
N THR A 228 9.62 8.36 24.91
CA THR A 228 9.16 9.72 24.54
C THR A 228 8.96 9.86 23.03
N SER A 229 8.12 10.82 22.61
CA SER A 229 7.86 11.06 21.18
C SER A 229 9.13 11.44 20.42
N VAL A 230 10.04 12.16 21.05
CA VAL A 230 11.33 12.58 20.45
C VAL A 230 12.25 11.35 20.29
N ASP A 231 12.33 10.50 21.32
CA ASP A 231 13.16 9.31 21.28
C ASP A 231 12.67 8.31 20.22
N ALA A 232 11.35 8.16 20.08
CA ALA A 232 10.75 7.32 19.05
C ALA A 232 11.09 7.79 17.63
N ILE A 233 10.99 9.11 17.36
CA ILE A 233 11.40 9.69 16.07
C ILE A 233 12.90 9.52 15.86
N ALA A 234 13.72 9.77 16.89
CA ALA A 234 15.16 9.60 16.82
C ALA A 234 15.53 8.13 16.58
N ARG A 235 14.83 7.18 17.22
CA ARG A 235 15.00 5.75 17.00
C ARG A 235 14.67 5.38 15.56
N LEU A 236 13.52 5.81 15.03
CA LEU A 236 13.14 5.55 13.63
C LEU A 236 14.17 6.12 12.66
N ALA A 237 14.63 7.36 12.89
CA ALA A 237 15.63 8.00 12.05
C ALA A 237 16.99 7.28 12.05
N ARG A 238 17.38 6.69 13.18
CA ARG A 238 18.60 5.89 13.34
C ARG A 238 18.44 4.44 12.90
N TYR A 239 17.22 3.94 12.81
CA TYR A 239 16.96 2.56 12.45
C TYR A 239 17.28 2.30 10.97
N ARG A 240 18.47 1.78 10.72
CA ARG A 240 19.04 1.61 9.38
C ARG A 240 18.19 0.78 8.40
N PRO A 241 17.54 -0.34 8.80
CA PRO A 241 16.87 -1.21 7.83
C PRO A 241 15.73 -0.59 7.05
N ILE A 242 15.02 0.42 7.62
CA ILE A 242 13.84 1.01 6.96
C ILE A 242 14.21 1.91 5.78
N TRP A 243 15.40 2.52 5.78
CA TRP A 243 15.78 3.49 4.76
C TRP A 243 16.06 2.88 3.39
N PRO A 244 16.81 1.76 3.27
CA PRO A 244 16.93 1.04 2.01
C PRO A 244 15.57 0.57 1.49
N ALA A 245 14.70 0.03 2.36
CA ALA A 245 13.36 -0.42 1.98
C ALA A 245 12.51 0.75 1.43
N ALA A 246 12.48 1.88 2.14
CA ALA A 246 11.78 3.08 1.69
C ALA A 246 12.34 3.64 0.38
N ALA A 247 13.68 3.69 0.23
CA ALA A 247 14.34 4.17 -0.98
C ALA A 247 14.08 3.25 -2.19
N ILE A 248 14.12 1.94 -2.01
CA ILE A 248 13.77 0.95 -3.04
C ILE A 248 12.32 1.15 -3.47
N PHE A 249 11.38 1.28 -2.53
CA PHE A 249 9.98 1.46 -2.84
C PHE A 249 9.68 2.82 -3.48
N LEU A 250 10.40 3.88 -3.08
CA LEU A 250 10.36 5.19 -3.73
C LEU A 250 10.79 5.10 -5.19
N LEU A 251 11.97 4.51 -5.47
CA LEU A 251 12.50 4.35 -6.83
C LEU A 251 11.59 3.48 -7.70
N TRP A 252 11.00 2.42 -7.12
CA TRP A 252 10.04 1.57 -7.79
C TRP A 252 8.81 2.34 -8.28
N ASN A 253 8.30 3.26 -7.48
CA ASN A 253 7.13 4.07 -7.82
C ASN A 253 7.50 5.37 -8.58
N PHE A 254 8.79 5.68 -8.73
CA PHE A 254 9.26 6.85 -9.46
C PHE A 254 9.38 6.53 -10.96
N GLY A 255 8.25 6.63 -11.67
CA GLY A 255 8.14 6.32 -13.09
C GLY A 255 7.76 7.52 -13.95
N PRO A 256 8.70 8.45 -14.29
CA PRO A 256 8.39 9.63 -15.11
C PRO A 256 7.81 9.34 -16.50
N GLY A 257 8.07 8.18 -17.08
CA GLY A 257 7.45 7.74 -18.33
C GLY A 257 6.01 7.25 -18.18
N TRP A 258 5.55 7.07 -16.95
CA TRP A 258 4.22 6.59 -16.62
C TRP A 258 3.25 7.75 -16.32
N GLY A 259 1.98 7.46 -16.08
CA GLY A 259 0.97 8.49 -15.78
C GLY A 259 0.66 9.38 -16.99
N THR A 260 0.75 10.70 -16.80
CA THR A 260 0.43 11.69 -17.84
C THR A 260 1.23 11.52 -19.14
N PRO A 261 2.55 11.31 -19.14
CA PRO A 261 3.31 11.09 -20.37
C PRO A 261 2.84 9.88 -21.18
N MET A 262 2.58 8.74 -20.53
CA MET A 262 2.04 7.56 -21.20
C MET A 262 0.64 7.83 -21.76
N PHE A 263 -0.21 8.52 -21.00
CA PHE A 263 -1.54 8.91 -21.46
C PHE A 263 -1.47 9.73 -22.76
N TYR A 264 -0.67 10.80 -22.79
CA TYR A 264 -0.51 11.64 -23.99
C TYR A 264 0.14 10.87 -25.14
N HIS A 265 1.15 10.06 -24.88
CA HIS A 265 1.77 9.23 -25.91
C HIS A 265 0.76 8.28 -26.56
N LEU A 266 -0.07 7.59 -25.77
CA LEU A 266 -1.08 6.69 -26.30
C LEU A 266 -2.20 7.42 -27.04
N THR A 267 -2.69 8.55 -26.51
CA THR A 267 -3.85 9.27 -27.09
C THR A 267 -3.47 10.16 -28.27
N GLU A 268 -2.31 10.81 -28.24
CA GLU A 268 -1.90 11.76 -29.28
C GLU A 268 -0.97 11.14 -30.34
N THR A 269 -0.02 10.29 -29.92
CA THR A 269 0.95 9.68 -30.85
C THR A 269 0.42 8.39 -31.45
N VAL A 270 -0.03 7.46 -30.59
CA VAL A 270 -0.58 6.16 -31.02
C VAL A 270 -2.04 6.30 -31.47
N LYS A 271 -2.73 7.37 -31.05
CA LYS A 271 -4.12 7.71 -31.37
C LYS A 271 -5.11 6.64 -30.92
N VAL A 272 -4.91 6.08 -29.74
CA VAL A 272 -5.87 5.15 -29.15
C VAL A 272 -7.13 5.88 -28.70
N SER A 273 -8.29 5.24 -28.85
CA SER A 273 -9.55 5.77 -28.31
C SER A 273 -9.54 5.73 -26.78
N SER A 274 -10.40 6.53 -26.15
CA SER A 274 -10.59 6.52 -24.69
C SER A 274 -10.99 5.14 -24.15
N GLN A 275 -11.75 4.37 -24.92
CA GLN A 275 -12.12 3.01 -24.57
C GLN A 275 -10.90 2.07 -24.56
N VAL A 276 -10.01 2.17 -25.55
CA VAL A 276 -8.77 1.38 -25.60
C VAL A 276 -7.84 1.78 -24.47
N PHE A 277 -7.76 3.07 -24.13
CA PHE A 277 -6.98 3.53 -22.99
C PHE A 277 -7.52 2.98 -21.65
N GLY A 278 -8.85 3.00 -21.47
CA GLY A 278 -9.48 2.37 -20.31
C GLY A 278 -9.18 0.86 -20.20
N THR A 279 -9.26 0.15 -21.35
CA THR A 279 -8.90 -1.27 -21.43
C THR A 279 -7.42 -1.50 -21.11
N PHE A 280 -6.52 -0.63 -21.60
CA PHE A 280 -5.10 -0.66 -21.25
C PHE A 280 -4.86 -0.61 -19.75
N THR A 281 -5.48 0.35 -19.06
CA THR A 281 -5.35 0.52 -17.61
C THR A 281 -5.96 -0.67 -16.83
N ALA A 282 -7.10 -1.17 -17.29
CA ALA A 282 -7.75 -2.34 -16.69
C ALA A 282 -6.91 -3.62 -16.84
N LEU A 283 -6.34 -3.88 -18.04
CA LEU A 283 -5.48 -5.04 -18.29
C LEU A 283 -4.21 -4.98 -17.44
N GLN A 284 -3.59 -3.81 -17.33
CA GLN A 284 -2.42 -3.63 -16.48
C GLN A 284 -2.72 -4.05 -15.04
N SER A 285 -3.78 -3.51 -14.45
CA SER A 285 -4.17 -3.84 -13.06
C SER A 285 -4.57 -5.30 -12.92
N LEU A 286 -5.29 -5.85 -13.90
CA LEU A 286 -5.75 -7.24 -13.88
C LEU A 286 -4.57 -8.23 -13.89
N PHE A 287 -3.57 -8.03 -14.74
CA PHE A 287 -2.41 -8.92 -14.84
C PHE A 287 -1.37 -8.70 -13.75
N PHE A 288 -1.45 -7.60 -13.03
CA PHE A 288 -0.64 -7.37 -11.83
C PHE A 288 -1.01 -8.35 -10.70
N ILE A 289 -2.29 -8.71 -10.58
CA ILE A 289 -2.80 -9.60 -9.53
C ILE A 289 -2.14 -10.99 -9.59
N PRO A 290 -2.23 -11.76 -10.70
CA PRO A 290 -1.63 -13.10 -10.75
C PRO A 290 -0.11 -13.04 -10.59
N SER A 291 0.56 -12.01 -11.07
CA SER A 291 1.99 -11.79 -10.87
C SER A 291 2.35 -11.61 -9.38
N ALA A 292 1.59 -10.79 -8.65
CA ALA A 292 1.77 -10.64 -7.21
C ALA A 292 1.48 -11.96 -6.45
N MET A 293 0.46 -12.71 -6.87
CA MET A 293 0.11 -14.01 -6.26
C MET A 293 1.22 -15.05 -6.42
N LEU A 294 2.01 -15.00 -7.51
CA LEU A 294 3.16 -15.89 -7.70
C LEU A 294 4.22 -15.70 -6.59
N TYR A 295 4.25 -14.55 -5.93
CA TYR A 295 5.18 -14.32 -4.82
C TYR A 295 4.91 -15.26 -3.63
N ALA A 296 3.65 -15.60 -3.33
CA ALA A 296 3.28 -16.42 -2.17
C ALA A 296 3.93 -17.84 -2.13
N PRO A 297 3.99 -18.62 -3.22
CA PRO A 297 4.74 -19.88 -3.23
C PRO A 297 6.26 -19.67 -3.29
N LEU A 298 6.74 -18.55 -3.86
CA LEU A 298 8.16 -18.30 -4.05
C LEU A 298 8.84 -17.85 -2.74
N CYS A 299 8.18 -17.01 -1.91
CA CYS A 299 8.75 -16.51 -0.65
C CYS A 299 9.01 -17.62 0.38
N ARG A 300 8.35 -18.78 0.24
CA ARG A 300 8.62 -19.97 1.07
C ARG A 300 9.82 -20.78 0.62
N ARG A 301 10.16 -20.71 -0.67
CA ARG A 301 11.23 -21.52 -1.28
C ARG A 301 12.55 -20.78 -1.37
N PHE A 302 12.48 -19.48 -1.60
CA PHE A 302 13.63 -18.62 -1.85
C PHE A 302 13.76 -17.59 -0.73
N THR A 303 15.00 -17.16 -0.47
CA THR A 303 15.28 -16.07 0.45
C THR A 303 14.77 -14.74 -0.13
N LEU A 304 14.46 -13.78 0.73
CA LEU A 304 14.03 -12.46 0.31
C LEU A 304 15.05 -11.81 -0.63
N SER A 305 16.36 -11.96 -0.34
CA SER A 305 17.44 -11.45 -1.20
C SER A 305 17.32 -11.95 -2.64
N SER A 306 17.14 -13.26 -2.83
CA SER A 306 16.98 -13.83 -4.18
C SER A 306 15.77 -13.24 -4.90
N LEU A 307 14.64 -13.08 -4.20
CA LEU A 307 13.41 -12.54 -4.78
C LEU A 307 13.54 -11.04 -5.12
N LEU A 308 14.27 -10.27 -4.30
CA LEU A 308 14.57 -8.86 -4.58
C LEU A 308 15.44 -8.72 -5.83
N TRP A 309 16.50 -9.53 -5.97
CA TRP A 309 17.38 -9.50 -7.14
C TRP A 309 16.64 -9.86 -8.41
N TRP A 310 16.00 -11.03 -8.47
CA TRP A 310 15.24 -11.47 -9.64
C TRP A 310 14.06 -10.55 -9.94
N GLY A 311 13.33 -10.12 -8.90
CA GLY A 311 12.23 -9.19 -9.04
C GLY A 311 12.67 -7.86 -9.65
N THR A 312 13.79 -7.30 -9.18
CA THR A 312 14.33 -6.04 -9.71
C THR A 312 14.79 -6.18 -11.17
N LEU A 313 15.44 -7.29 -11.53
CA LEU A 313 15.84 -7.54 -12.93
C LEU A 313 14.63 -7.59 -13.87
N VAL A 314 13.55 -8.26 -13.43
CA VAL A 314 12.29 -8.28 -14.19
C VAL A 314 11.64 -6.89 -14.24
N ALA A 315 11.66 -6.15 -13.13
CA ALA A 315 11.11 -4.79 -13.03
C ALA A 315 11.78 -3.80 -14.00
N ILE A 316 13.09 -3.90 -14.18
CA ILE A 316 13.84 -3.04 -15.12
C ILE A 316 13.31 -3.18 -16.57
N LEU A 317 12.83 -4.37 -16.95
CA LEU A 317 12.27 -4.60 -18.28
C LEU A 317 10.98 -3.83 -18.55
N GLN A 318 10.26 -3.38 -17.52
CA GLN A 318 9.03 -2.60 -17.68
C GLN A 318 9.25 -1.28 -18.43
N GLY A 319 10.39 -0.61 -18.22
CA GLY A 319 10.70 0.61 -18.95
C GLY A 319 10.85 0.38 -20.46
N PRO A 320 11.81 -0.45 -20.90
CA PRO A 320 12.07 -0.70 -22.32
C PRO A 320 10.87 -1.21 -23.12
N ILE A 321 9.98 -2.02 -22.52
CA ILE A 321 8.79 -2.50 -23.25
C ILE A 321 7.85 -1.36 -23.66
N MET A 322 7.86 -0.23 -22.96
CA MET A 322 7.04 0.93 -23.32
C MET A 322 7.37 1.49 -24.71
N PHE A 323 8.60 1.33 -25.22
CA PHE A 323 8.99 1.77 -26.55
C PHE A 323 8.26 1.04 -27.69
N PHE A 324 7.69 -0.13 -27.39
CA PHE A 324 6.93 -0.91 -28.36
C PHE A 324 5.45 -0.53 -28.45
N ALA A 325 4.98 0.46 -27.67
CA ALA A 325 3.63 1.01 -27.73
C ALA A 325 3.44 1.89 -28.98
N ARG A 326 3.32 1.26 -30.15
CA ARG A 326 3.23 1.94 -31.46
C ARG A 326 1.89 1.78 -32.17
N SER A 327 1.03 0.91 -31.65
CA SER A 327 -0.33 0.65 -32.16
C SER A 327 -1.26 0.31 -31.01
N PRO A 328 -2.60 0.43 -31.21
CA PRO A 328 -3.56 0.03 -30.18
C PRO A 328 -3.37 -1.41 -29.69
N ALA A 329 -3.11 -2.35 -30.60
CA ALA A 329 -2.90 -3.76 -30.26
C ALA A 329 -1.60 -3.97 -29.45
N SER A 330 -0.49 -3.32 -29.85
CA SER A 330 0.77 -3.40 -29.10
C SER A 330 0.65 -2.72 -27.74
N ALA A 331 -0.11 -1.62 -27.62
CA ALA A 331 -0.37 -0.99 -26.33
C ALA A 331 -1.08 -1.94 -25.36
N LEU A 332 -2.12 -2.66 -25.81
CA LEU A 332 -2.81 -3.65 -24.98
C LEU A 332 -1.91 -4.82 -24.57
N ALA A 333 -1.06 -5.30 -25.48
CA ALA A 333 -0.09 -6.34 -25.16
C ALA A 333 0.94 -5.86 -24.11
N ILE A 334 1.39 -4.60 -24.22
CA ILE A 334 2.28 -3.97 -23.24
C ILE A 334 1.61 -3.83 -21.89
N ALA A 335 0.32 -3.50 -21.82
CA ALA A 335 -0.41 -3.44 -20.56
C ALA A 335 -0.37 -4.77 -19.81
N VAL A 336 -0.57 -5.89 -20.53
CA VAL A 336 -0.46 -7.26 -19.97
C VAL A 336 0.95 -7.53 -19.44
N LEU A 337 1.98 -7.28 -20.26
CA LEU A 337 3.38 -7.51 -19.89
C LEU A 337 3.79 -6.63 -18.71
N TYR A 338 3.37 -5.37 -18.71
CA TYR A 338 3.64 -4.43 -17.63
C TYR A 338 3.04 -4.90 -16.30
N GLY A 339 1.79 -5.37 -16.32
CA GLY A 339 1.16 -5.97 -15.15
C GLY A 339 1.91 -7.22 -14.67
N LEU A 340 2.23 -8.14 -15.57
CA LEU A 340 2.95 -9.37 -15.24
C LEU A 340 4.35 -9.10 -14.66
N PHE A 341 5.07 -8.11 -15.18
CA PHE A 341 6.43 -7.80 -14.69
C PHE A 341 6.42 -6.96 -13.41
N GLY A 342 5.29 -6.32 -13.05
CA GLY A 342 5.20 -5.44 -11.89
C GLY A 342 4.78 -6.13 -10.59
N GLY A 343 3.92 -7.14 -10.65
CA GLY A 343 3.27 -7.68 -9.46
C GLY A 343 4.23 -8.37 -8.48
N LEU A 344 5.08 -9.24 -9.00
CA LEU A 344 6.05 -9.98 -8.19
C LEU A 344 7.08 -9.04 -7.51
N PRO A 345 7.73 -8.11 -8.21
CA PRO A 345 8.63 -7.14 -7.58
C PRO A 345 7.94 -6.31 -6.50
N THR A 346 6.71 -5.83 -6.75
CA THR A 346 5.97 -5.06 -5.75
C THR A 346 5.73 -5.87 -4.48
N ALA A 347 5.34 -7.13 -4.59
CA ALA A 347 5.14 -8.00 -3.43
C ALA A 347 6.44 -8.19 -2.63
N ALA A 348 7.58 -8.35 -3.33
CA ALA A 348 8.89 -8.45 -2.68
C ALA A 348 9.31 -7.15 -1.96
N TYR A 349 9.05 -5.99 -2.57
CA TYR A 349 9.37 -4.71 -1.94
C TYR A 349 8.46 -4.41 -0.74
N VAL A 350 7.18 -4.79 -0.80
CA VAL A 350 6.27 -4.69 0.34
C VAL A 350 6.68 -5.64 1.46
N ASP A 351 7.08 -6.88 1.15
CA ASP A 351 7.62 -7.83 2.13
C ASP A 351 8.88 -7.26 2.81
N LEU A 352 9.80 -6.65 2.03
CA LEU A 352 10.97 -5.96 2.57
C LEU A 352 10.57 -4.83 3.54
N ILE A 353 9.59 -3.99 3.20
CA ILE A 353 9.11 -2.92 4.08
C ILE A 353 8.55 -3.52 5.38
N ILE A 354 7.69 -4.54 5.29
CA ILE A 354 7.09 -5.19 6.45
C ILE A 354 8.18 -5.72 7.39
N ARG A 355 9.18 -6.42 6.87
CA ARG A 355 10.31 -6.95 7.65
C ARG A 355 11.21 -5.86 8.22
N SER A 356 11.27 -4.70 7.57
CA SER A 356 12.10 -3.57 7.98
C SER A 356 11.41 -2.61 8.95
N CYS A 357 10.16 -2.85 9.34
CA CYS A 357 9.47 -2.01 10.32
C CYS A 357 9.95 -2.32 11.74
N PRO A 358 10.39 -1.31 12.52
CA PRO A 358 10.84 -1.53 13.89
C PRO A 358 9.66 -1.85 14.81
N LYS A 359 9.87 -2.76 15.77
CA LYS A 359 8.87 -3.11 16.78
C LYS A 359 8.43 -1.87 17.59
N GLY A 360 7.13 -1.72 17.78
CA GLY A 360 6.52 -0.57 18.47
C GLY A 360 6.38 0.70 17.63
N LEU A 361 6.88 0.70 16.38
CA LEU A 361 6.73 1.79 15.40
C LEU A 361 6.23 1.26 14.04
N GLU A 362 5.50 0.14 14.05
CA GLU A 362 5.02 -0.54 12.83
C GLU A 362 4.12 0.39 12.00
N GLY A 363 3.26 1.17 12.67
CA GLY A 363 2.38 2.14 12.00
C GLY A 363 3.15 3.26 11.35
N THR A 364 4.06 3.91 12.08
CA THR A 364 4.90 4.98 11.54
C THR A 364 5.79 4.47 10.42
N GLY A 365 6.48 3.35 10.65
CA GLY A 365 7.39 2.74 9.68
C GLY A 365 6.68 2.38 8.38
N MET A 366 5.54 1.68 8.46
CA MET A 366 4.79 1.27 7.29
C MET A 366 4.19 2.47 6.54
N MET A 367 3.61 3.44 7.24
CA MET A 367 3.04 4.62 6.61
C MET A 367 4.11 5.52 5.98
N LEU A 368 5.30 5.61 6.59
CA LEU A 368 6.44 6.33 6.01
C LEU A 368 6.98 5.60 4.77
N ALA A 369 7.36 4.34 4.92
CA ALA A 369 8.04 3.58 3.88
C ALA A 369 7.12 3.19 2.71
N PHE A 370 5.82 3.04 2.94
CA PHE A 370 4.85 2.66 1.93
C PHE A 370 4.04 3.87 1.44
N THR A 371 3.17 4.46 2.29
CA THR A 371 2.18 5.47 1.85
C THR A 371 2.83 6.80 1.47
N THR A 372 3.71 7.33 2.33
CA THR A 372 4.35 8.63 2.08
C THR A 372 5.32 8.56 0.90
N THR A 373 6.14 7.50 0.81
CA THR A 373 7.08 7.34 -0.31
C THR A 373 6.36 7.11 -1.63
N TYR A 374 5.27 6.31 -1.63
CA TYR A 374 4.42 6.12 -2.81
C TYR A 374 3.89 7.47 -3.33
N SER A 375 3.26 8.26 -2.47
CA SER A 375 2.67 9.54 -2.85
C SER A 375 3.73 10.54 -3.32
N ALA A 376 4.86 10.61 -2.63
CA ALA A 376 5.97 11.48 -3.01
C ALA A 376 6.57 11.07 -4.37
N ALA A 377 6.81 9.77 -4.57
CA ALA A 377 7.39 9.25 -5.80
C ALA A 377 6.46 9.46 -7.00
N THR A 378 5.21 9.02 -6.92
CA THR A 378 4.28 9.06 -8.05
C THR A 378 3.94 10.49 -8.48
N ASN A 379 3.73 11.41 -7.54
CA ASN A 379 3.42 12.80 -7.88
C ASN A 379 4.62 13.55 -8.46
N SER A 380 5.82 13.41 -7.84
CA SER A 380 7.03 14.03 -8.36
C SER A 380 7.43 13.45 -9.72
N ALA A 381 7.30 12.13 -9.90
CA ALA A 381 7.54 11.47 -11.18
C ALA A 381 6.59 11.97 -12.27
N ASN A 382 5.30 12.11 -11.96
CA ASN A 382 4.30 12.58 -12.91
C ASN A 382 4.57 14.04 -13.33
N LEU A 383 4.94 14.91 -12.39
CA LEU A 383 5.31 16.30 -12.70
C LEU A 383 6.57 16.37 -13.56
N LEU A 384 7.64 15.69 -13.15
CA LEU A 384 8.90 15.63 -13.89
C LEU A 384 8.69 15.03 -15.29
N GLY A 385 7.96 13.93 -15.37
CA GLY A 385 7.66 13.23 -16.60
C GLY A 385 6.87 14.08 -17.58
N SER A 386 5.86 14.81 -17.11
CA SER A 386 5.08 15.73 -17.94
C SER A 386 5.93 16.88 -18.46
N TRP A 387 6.82 17.43 -17.65
CA TRP A 387 7.76 18.47 -18.04
C TRP A 387 8.77 17.97 -19.10
N ILE A 388 9.30 16.75 -18.94
CA ILE A 388 10.20 16.12 -19.92
C ILE A 388 9.44 15.84 -21.22
N TYR A 389 8.24 15.27 -21.12
CA TYR A 389 7.42 14.95 -22.28
C TYR A 389 7.13 16.17 -23.13
N ALA A 390 6.76 17.29 -22.49
CA ALA A 390 6.46 18.54 -23.19
C ALA A 390 7.66 19.14 -23.96
N ARG A 391 8.90 18.87 -23.50
CA ARG A 391 10.12 19.43 -24.10
C ARG A 391 10.88 18.47 -25.01
N ALA A 392 10.89 17.20 -24.67
CA ALA A 392 11.77 16.21 -25.29
C ALA A 392 11.04 14.93 -25.75
N GLY A 393 9.72 14.87 -25.53
CA GLY A 393 8.89 13.73 -25.94
C GLY A 393 8.94 12.55 -24.95
N PHE A 394 8.39 11.43 -25.38
CA PHE A 394 8.16 10.25 -24.55
C PHE A 394 9.44 9.48 -24.20
N THR A 395 10.35 9.36 -25.16
CA THR A 395 11.57 8.54 -25.03
C THR A 395 12.44 8.89 -23.83
N PRO A 396 12.80 10.17 -23.56
CA PRO A 396 13.60 10.52 -22.38
C PRO A 396 12.89 10.20 -21.07
N ALA A 397 11.57 10.38 -21.00
CA ALA A 397 10.81 10.05 -19.81
C ALA A 397 10.87 8.54 -19.49
N VAL A 398 10.78 7.68 -20.51
CA VAL A 398 10.92 6.21 -20.36
C VAL A 398 12.35 5.82 -19.94
N ILE A 399 13.37 6.46 -20.53
CA ILE A 399 14.77 6.20 -20.16
C ILE A 399 14.99 6.51 -18.68
N ILE A 400 14.48 7.67 -18.20
CA ILE A 400 14.62 8.05 -16.78
C ILE A 400 13.86 7.07 -15.87
N THR A 401 12.67 6.59 -16.28
CA THR A 401 11.95 5.53 -15.56
C THR A 401 12.81 4.28 -15.44
N THR A 402 13.40 3.83 -16.54
CA THR A 402 14.25 2.64 -16.57
C THR A 402 15.47 2.81 -15.66
N LEU A 403 16.13 3.97 -15.72
CA LEU A 403 17.30 4.28 -14.89
C LEU A 403 16.93 4.37 -13.41
N ALA A 404 15.79 4.96 -13.07
CA ALA A 404 15.30 5.01 -11.70
C ALA A 404 15.08 3.60 -11.14
N THR A 405 14.46 2.71 -11.92
CA THR A 405 14.29 1.31 -11.51
C THR A 405 15.64 0.58 -11.43
N ALA A 406 16.58 0.84 -12.35
CA ALA A 406 17.91 0.25 -12.31
C ALA A 406 18.75 0.70 -11.10
N LEU A 407 18.51 1.92 -10.59
CA LEU A 407 19.14 2.40 -9.34
C LEU A 407 18.72 1.62 -8.09
N ILE A 408 17.69 0.78 -8.17
CA ILE A 408 17.36 -0.15 -7.10
C ILE A 408 18.49 -1.18 -6.91
N VAL A 409 19.15 -1.61 -7.99
CA VAL A 409 20.20 -2.65 -7.94
C VAL A 409 21.30 -2.33 -6.91
N PRO A 410 21.96 -1.17 -6.92
CA PRO A 410 22.96 -0.85 -5.90
C PRO A 410 22.37 -0.71 -4.50
N LEU A 411 21.10 -0.36 -4.35
CA LEU A 411 20.45 -0.28 -3.04
C LEU A 411 20.21 -1.66 -2.42
N LEU A 412 20.12 -2.74 -3.23
CA LEU A 412 19.98 -4.09 -2.70
C LEU A 412 21.16 -4.53 -1.84
N TRP A 413 22.36 -4.01 -2.07
CA TRP A 413 23.53 -4.28 -1.22
C TRP A 413 23.45 -3.59 0.16
N TRP A 414 22.59 -2.59 0.31
CA TRP A 414 22.38 -1.90 1.60
C TRP A 414 21.29 -2.53 2.46
N VAL A 415 20.57 -3.50 1.89
CA VAL A 415 19.56 -4.25 2.66
C VAL A 415 20.30 -5.17 3.64
N PRO A 416 20.01 -5.11 4.95
CA PRO A 416 20.69 -5.93 5.95
C PRO A 416 20.52 -7.43 5.67
N GLU A 417 21.61 -8.19 5.77
CA GLU A 417 21.58 -9.64 5.54
C GLU A 417 20.66 -10.37 6.51
N THR A 418 20.53 -9.89 7.74
CA THR A 418 19.62 -10.42 8.77
C THR A 418 18.16 -10.45 8.32
N ILE A 419 17.75 -9.51 7.45
CA ILE A 419 16.41 -9.44 6.87
C ILE A 419 16.35 -10.17 5.51
N ALA A 420 17.40 -9.97 4.70
CA ALA A 420 17.42 -10.43 3.31
C ALA A 420 17.66 -11.94 3.17
N SER A 421 18.41 -12.58 4.09
CA SER A 421 18.74 -14.00 4.05
C SER A 421 17.60 -14.93 4.49
N THR A 422 16.58 -14.41 5.18
CA THR A 422 15.48 -15.20 5.74
C THR A 422 14.40 -15.52 4.72
N ARG A 423 13.78 -16.69 4.86
CA ARG A 423 12.59 -17.12 4.11
C ARG A 423 11.33 -16.81 4.90
N GLU A 424 10.17 -16.92 4.26
CA GLU A 424 8.91 -16.87 5.00
C GLU A 424 8.80 -18.09 5.95
N GLY A 425 8.45 -17.82 7.20
CA GLY A 425 8.33 -18.83 8.26
C GLY A 425 9.57 -18.94 9.15
N GLU A 426 10.65 -18.23 8.83
CA GLU A 426 11.85 -18.14 9.68
C GLU A 426 11.77 -16.91 10.61
N ALA A 427 12.30 -17.04 11.83
CA ALA A 427 12.32 -15.94 12.78
C ALA A 427 13.24 -14.81 12.28
N LEU A 428 12.79 -13.57 12.44
CA LEU A 428 13.61 -12.39 12.18
C LEU A 428 14.43 -12.09 13.44
N ASP A 429 15.75 -12.10 13.31
CA ASP A 429 16.65 -11.72 14.41
C ASP A 429 16.75 -10.20 14.53
N PHE A 430 15.80 -9.60 15.26
CA PHE A 430 15.77 -8.17 15.49
C PHE A 430 16.87 -7.67 16.44
N ASP A 431 17.36 -8.52 17.35
CA ASP A 431 18.32 -8.11 18.38
C ASP A 431 19.72 -7.88 17.78
N SER A 432 20.14 -8.68 16.79
CA SER A 432 21.39 -8.45 16.06
C SER A 432 21.35 -7.16 15.23
N THR A 433 20.18 -6.76 14.77
CA THR A 433 19.98 -5.53 13.96
C THR A 433 20.12 -4.24 14.80
N TYR A 434 19.92 -4.34 16.13
CA TYR A 434 20.13 -3.20 17.05
C TYR A 434 21.56 -3.05 17.53
N SER A 435 22.37 -4.13 17.51
CA SER A 435 23.78 -4.07 17.96
C SER A 435 24.71 -3.36 16.97
N ASP A 436 24.33 -3.27 15.69
CA ASP A 436 25.10 -2.65 14.60
C ASP A 436 24.68 -1.19 14.32
N ALA A 437 23.77 -0.60 15.09
CA ALA A 437 23.28 0.77 14.97
C ALA A 437 23.78 1.67 16.07
#